data_637c0d301c0e214a322abeca343330a0
#
_entry.id   637c0d301c0e214a322abeca343330a0
#
_cell.length_a   1.000
_cell.length_b   1.000
_cell.length_c   1.000
_cell.angle_alpha   90.00
_cell.angle_beta   90.00
_cell.angle_gamma   90.00
#
_symmetry.space_group_name_H-M   'P 1'
#
loop_
_entity.id
_entity.type
_entity.pdbx_description
1 polymer ?
#
loop_
_entity_poly.entity_id
_entity_poly.type
_entity_poly.pdbx_seq_one_letter_code
_entity_poly.pdbx_strand_id
1 'polypeptide(L)'
;MEWGAVEIGGGGFVSGIVTGQREMYARTDVGGAYKYNYETDRWEQLLGFLNEEDRGFLSVDAIAIDPTDDDTVYLLCGCAYFSNARTVIFRTRDGGKTFDEIDVTSMIQVHGNGDGRQCGEAIAVDPDNPDIIYCGGDVNSGSSALIWSQDGGDTWEPVKGYDDLGYYTNSINWPTWDESHFVKSITDGAYNNQNGVATIAISDGKVYVGTSVTGKANVVVADVG
;
A
#
# COMPACT_ATOMS: atom_id res chain seq x y z
N MET A 1 -28.40 -17.22 -10.65
CA MET A 1 -27.05 -16.73 -10.34
C MET A 1 -26.36 -17.87 -9.60
N GLU A 2 -25.25 -18.35 -10.13
CA GLU A 2 -24.43 -19.40 -9.51
C GLU A 2 -23.17 -18.76 -8.94
N TRP A 3 -22.76 -19.16 -7.74
CA TRP A 3 -21.51 -18.73 -7.11
C TRP A 3 -20.48 -19.85 -7.22
N GLY A 4 -19.30 -19.53 -7.70
CA GLY A 4 -18.15 -20.44 -7.78
C GLY A 4 -16.96 -19.86 -7.02
N ALA A 5 -16.03 -20.72 -6.59
CA ALA A 5 -14.76 -20.30 -6.03
C ALA A 5 -13.70 -20.27 -7.13
N VAL A 6 -12.91 -19.19 -7.16
CA VAL A 6 -11.70 -19.11 -7.98
C VAL A 6 -10.51 -19.08 -7.04
N GLU A 7 -9.73 -20.17 -7.05
CA GLU A 7 -8.60 -20.32 -6.13
C GLU A 7 -7.47 -19.35 -6.50
N ILE A 8 -7.01 -18.59 -5.51
CA ILE A 8 -5.86 -17.68 -5.70
C ILE A 8 -4.52 -18.43 -5.74
N GLY A 9 -4.49 -19.67 -5.26
CA GLY A 9 -3.31 -20.54 -5.34
C GLY A 9 -2.14 -20.15 -4.43
N GLY A 10 -2.31 -19.17 -3.57
CA GLY A 10 -1.31 -18.68 -2.64
C GLY A 10 -1.79 -18.65 -1.19
N GLY A 11 -0.88 -18.25 -0.30
CA GLY A 11 -1.17 -18.05 1.11
C GLY A 11 -1.68 -16.65 1.41
N GLY A 12 -2.17 -16.47 2.64
CA GLY A 12 -2.56 -15.18 3.18
C GLY A 12 -4.05 -14.89 3.09
N PHE A 13 -4.41 -13.73 3.61
CA PHE A 13 -5.75 -13.19 3.61
C PHE A 13 -5.90 -12.24 2.41
N VAL A 14 -6.90 -12.45 1.56
CA VAL A 14 -7.19 -11.50 0.47
C VAL A 14 -7.74 -10.22 1.08
N SER A 15 -6.93 -9.17 1.06
CA SER A 15 -7.22 -7.91 1.73
C SER A 15 -7.80 -6.84 0.80
N GLY A 16 -7.67 -7.01 -0.52
CA GLY A 16 -8.25 -6.11 -1.51
C GLY A 16 -8.32 -6.70 -2.91
N ILE A 17 -9.29 -6.22 -3.69
CA ILE A 17 -9.43 -6.49 -5.12
C ILE A 17 -9.67 -5.14 -5.78
N VAL A 18 -8.88 -4.84 -6.81
CA VAL A 18 -9.01 -3.63 -7.63
C VAL A 18 -9.24 -3.99 -9.09
N THR A 19 -10.05 -3.22 -9.77
CA THR A 19 -10.39 -3.44 -11.18
C THR A 19 -10.08 -2.21 -12.00
N GLY A 20 -9.37 -2.41 -13.11
CA GLY A 20 -9.23 -1.42 -14.17
C GLY A 20 -10.38 -1.52 -15.18
N GLN A 21 -10.14 -1.08 -16.39
CA GLN A 21 -11.11 -1.15 -17.48
C GLN A 21 -11.28 -2.59 -18.02
N ARG A 22 -10.19 -3.38 -18.01
CA ARG A 22 -10.12 -4.74 -18.58
C ARG A 22 -9.47 -5.74 -17.66
N GLU A 23 -8.67 -5.30 -16.71
CA GLU A 23 -7.86 -6.12 -15.85
C GLU A 23 -8.35 -6.10 -14.41
N MET A 24 -8.04 -7.15 -13.66
CA MET A 24 -8.36 -7.26 -12.25
C MET A 24 -7.16 -7.78 -11.48
N TYR A 25 -6.89 -7.13 -10.34
CA TYR A 25 -5.78 -7.46 -9.45
C TYR A 25 -6.28 -7.70 -8.04
N ALA A 26 -5.59 -8.59 -7.32
CA ALA A 26 -5.86 -8.86 -5.92
C ALA A 26 -4.58 -8.74 -5.10
N ARG A 27 -4.72 -8.35 -3.84
CA ARG A 27 -3.62 -8.30 -2.88
C ARG A 27 -3.90 -9.13 -1.64
N THR A 28 -2.83 -9.60 -1.04
CA THR A 28 -2.89 -10.37 0.19
C THR A 28 -1.94 -9.80 1.24
N ASP A 29 -2.19 -10.15 2.49
CA ASP A 29 -1.40 -9.69 3.62
C ASP A 29 -0.01 -10.35 3.73
N VAL A 30 0.19 -11.55 3.18
CA VAL A 30 1.46 -12.29 3.25
C VAL A 30 1.78 -13.13 2.01
N GLY A 31 0.93 -13.14 1.00
CA GLY A 31 1.05 -13.99 -0.20
C GLY A 31 1.36 -13.22 -1.49
N GLY A 32 1.53 -11.88 -1.41
CA GLY A 32 1.81 -11.05 -2.57
C GLY A 32 0.59 -10.50 -3.27
N ALA A 33 0.78 -10.10 -4.52
CA ALA A 33 -0.27 -9.60 -5.42
C ALA A 33 -0.47 -10.57 -6.59
N TYR A 34 -1.66 -10.52 -7.15
CA TYR A 34 -2.10 -11.42 -8.21
C TYR A 34 -2.84 -10.65 -9.30
N LYS A 35 -2.67 -11.10 -10.55
CA LYS A 35 -3.46 -10.67 -11.71
C LYS A 35 -4.42 -11.80 -12.10
N TYR A 36 -5.66 -11.46 -12.41
CA TYR A 36 -6.62 -12.44 -12.90
C TYR A 36 -6.42 -12.69 -14.40
N ASN A 37 -6.27 -13.94 -14.78
CA ASN A 37 -6.18 -14.37 -16.16
C ASN A 37 -7.56 -14.87 -16.62
N TYR A 38 -8.23 -14.10 -17.47
CA TYR A 38 -9.58 -14.40 -17.98
C TYR A 38 -9.62 -15.56 -18.97
N GLU A 39 -8.46 -15.94 -19.58
CA GLU A 39 -8.40 -17.07 -20.51
C GLU A 39 -8.35 -18.41 -19.78
N THR A 40 -7.64 -18.44 -18.65
CA THR A 40 -7.42 -19.65 -17.86
C THR A 40 -8.34 -19.76 -16.63
N ASP A 41 -9.09 -18.69 -16.34
CA ASP A 41 -9.93 -18.54 -15.14
C ASP A 41 -9.13 -18.74 -13.84
N ARG A 42 -7.96 -18.10 -13.76
CA ARG A 42 -7.01 -18.26 -12.64
C ARG A 42 -6.35 -16.96 -12.24
N TRP A 43 -5.92 -16.91 -10.98
CA TRP A 43 -5.04 -15.87 -10.47
C TRP A 43 -3.58 -16.24 -10.73
N GLU A 44 -2.80 -15.30 -11.26
CA GLU A 44 -1.37 -15.42 -11.52
C GLU A 44 -0.60 -14.53 -10.56
N GLN A 45 0.35 -15.09 -9.80
CA GLN A 45 1.14 -14.32 -8.85
C GLN A 45 2.12 -13.39 -9.56
N LEU A 46 2.16 -12.12 -9.13
CA LEU A 46 3.01 -11.07 -9.70
C LEU A 46 4.40 -11.01 -9.08
N LEU A 47 4.51 -11.27 -7.76
CA LEU A 47 5.74 -11.10 -7.00
C LEU A 47 6.55 -12.39 -6.82
N GLY A 48 6.40 -13.36 -7.72
CA GLY A 48 7.09 -14.65 -7.66
C GLY A 48 8.62 -14.58 -7.86
N PHE A 49 9.16 -13.42 -8.24
CA PHE A 49 10.60 -13.19 -8.38
C PHE A 49 11.30 -12.84 -7.05
N LEU A 50 10.54 -12.51 -6.00
CA LEU A 50 11.09 -12.17 -4.68
C LEU A 50 11.74 -13.38 -4.03
N ASN A 51 12.84 -13.15 -3.35
CA ASN A 51 13.58 -14.17 -2.58
C ASN A 51 13.16 -14.17 -1.10
N GLU A 52 13.76 -15.07 -0.29
CA GLU A 52 13.44 -15.20 1.13
C GLU A 52 13.76 -13.93 1.95
N GLU A 53 14.79 -13.18 1.55
CA GLU A 53 15.17 -11.95 2.25
C GLU A 53 14.15 -10.84 2.04
N ASP A 54 13.46 -10.88 0.89
CA ASP A 54 12.45 -9.89 0.47
C ASP A 54 11.01 -10.29 0.84
N ARG A 55 10.84 -11.37 1.59
CA ARG A 55 9.51 -11.92 1.94
C ARG A 55 8.54 -10.91 2.58
N GLY A 56 9.06 -9.85 3.22
CA GLY A 56 8.25 -8.77 3.77
C GLY A 56 7.48 -7.98 2.70
N PHE A 57 7.93 -7.98 1.46
CA PHE A 57 7.25 -7.35 0.34
C PHE A 57 6.08 -8.18 -0.20
N LEU A 58 5.93 -9.44 0.21
CA LEU A 58 4.72 -10.21 -0.03
C LEU A 58 3.53 -9.72 0.81
N SER A 59 3.76 -8.80 1.75
CA SER A 59 2.72 -8.05 2.46
C SER A 59 2.36 -6.81 1.63
N VAL A 60 1.30 -6.94 0.81
CA VAL A 60 0.86 -5.88 -0.10
C VAL A 60 -0.21 -5.04 0.60
N ASP A 61 0.14 -3.81 0.92
CA ASP A 61 -0.74 -2.89 1.65
C ASP A 61 -1.80 -2.27 0.75
N ALA A 62 -1.43 -1.91 -0.48
CA ALA A 62 -2.35 -1.29 -1.43
C ALA A 62 -1.95 -1.54 -2.89
N ILE A 63 -2.94 -1.44 -3.79
CA ILE A 63 -2.76 -1.50 -5.25
C ILE A 63 -3.42 -0.27 -5.87
N ALA A 64 -2.76 0.37 -6.83
CA ALA A 64 -3.37 1.32 -7.74
C ALA A 64 -3.12 0.90 -9.19
N ILE A 65 -4.12 1.10 -10.04
CA ILE A 65 -4.05 0.91 -11.48
C ILE A 65 -4.12 2.29 -12.13
N ASP A 66 -3.30 2.54 -13.13
CA ASP A 66 -3.44 3.73 -13.95
C ASP A 66 -4.80 3.68 -14.67
N PRO A 67 -5.68 4.67 -14.46
CA PRO A 67 -7.03 4.63 -15.04
C PRO A 67 -7.05 4.73 -16.57
N THR A 68 -5.93 5.07 -17.20
CA THR A 68 -5.78 5.16 -18.66
C THR A 68 -5.06 3.95 -19.26
N ASP A 69 -4.35 3.15 -18.43
CA ASP A 69 -3.57 2.00 -18.87
C ASP A 69 -3.55 0.89 -17.81
N ASP A 70 -4.37 -0.12 -17.97
CA ASP A 70 -4.49 -1.26 -17.04
C ASP A 70 -3.22 -2.11 -16.89
N ASP A 71 -2.22 -1.95 -17.79
CA ASP A 71 -0.93 -2.61 -17.68
C ASP A 71 0.06 -1.84 -16.78
N THR A 72 -0.26 -0.60 -16.44
CA THR A 72 0.49 0.22 -15.48
C THR A 72 -0.13 0.11 -14.08
N VAL A 73 0.60 -0.55 -13.17
CA VAL A 73 0.12 -0.86 -11.82
C VAL A 73 1.21 -0.57 -10.78
N TYR A 74 0.77 -0.07 -9.64
CA TYR A 74 1.59 0.24 -8.48
C TYR A 74 1.18 -0.66 -7.32
N LEU A 75 2.15 -1.38 -6.74
CA LEU A 75 1.97 -2.25 -5.58
C LEU A 75 2.74 -1.64 -4.41
N LEU A 76 2.04 -1.15 -3.40
CA LEU A 76 2.65 -0.66 -2.17
C LEU A 76 2.91 -1.84 -1.24
N CYS A 77 4.16 -2.12 -0.95
CA CYS A 77 4.59 -3.33 -0.26
C CYS A 77 5.45 -3.02 0.95
N GLY A 78 5.23 -3.73 2.04
CA GLY A 78 6.08 -3.67 3.22
C GLY A 78 5.45 -4.28 4.45
N CYS A 79 6.32 -4.76 5.34
CA CYS A 79 5.93 -5.20 6.67
C CYS A 79 7.08 -4.89 7.63
N ALA A 80 6.81 -4.12 8.69
CA ALA A 80 7.82 -3.65 9.63
C ALA A 80 8.64 -4.76 10.31
N TYR A 81 8.13 -5.99 10.31
CA TYR A 81 8.79 -7.11 10.97
C TYR A 81 9.77 -7.88 10.06
N PHE A 82 9.74 -7.64 8.76
CA PHE A 82 10.50 -8.37 7.75
C PHE A 82 11.17 -7.41 6.78
N SER A 83 12.10 -7.93 5.98
CA SER A 83 12.82 -7.17 4.95
C SER A 83 13.47 -5.88 5.47
N ASN A 84 13.97 -5.92 6.72
CA ASN A 84 14.58 -4.77 7.42
C ASN A 84 13.65 -3.56 7.54
N ALA A 85 12.35 -3.78 7.66
CA ALA A 85 11.32 -2.75 7.76
C ALA A 85 11.27 -1.79 6.54
N ARG A 86 11.68 -2.26 5.38
CA ARG A 86 11.61 -1.48 4.14
C ARG A 86 10.17 -1.36 3.64
N THR A 87 9.88 -0.23 3.03
CA THR A 87 8.66 0.03 2.28
C THR A 87 9.03 0.32 0.84
N VAL A 88 8.46 -0.41 -0.09
CA VAL A 88 8.73 -0.26 -1.52
C VAL A 88 7.44 -0.13 -2.32
N ILE A 89 7.51 0.56 -3.44
CA ILE A 89 6.49 0.53 -4.47
C ILE A 89 7.05 -0.27 -5.64
N PHE A 90 6.45 -1.41 -5.94
CA PHE A 90 6.71 -2.11 -7.19
C PHE A 90 5.80 -1.55 -8.27
N ARG A 91 6.40 -0.96 -9.31
CA ARG A 91 5.68 -0.45 -10.46
C ARG A 91 5.90 -1.35 -11.66
N THR A 92 4.83 -1.77 -12.32
CA THR A 92 4.87 -2.42 -13.64
C THR A 92 4.25 -1.49 -14.67
N ARG A 93 4.71 -1.57 -15.91
CA ARG A 93 4.14 -0.91 -17.11
C ARG A 93 3.85 -1.91 -18.23
N ASP A 94 3.85 -3.20 -17.90
CA ASP A 94 3.68 -4.30 -18.86
C ASP A 94 2.78 -5.41 -18.33
N GLY A 95 1.87 -5.05 -17.42
CA GLY A 95 0.88 -5.95 -16.85
C GLY A 95 1.46 -6.99 -15.90
N GLY A 96 2.60 -6.68 -15.26
CA GLY A 96 3.20 -7.53 -14.23
C GLY A 96 4.29 -8.47 -14.73
N LYS A 97 4.81 -8.28 -15.95
CA LYS A 97 5.92 -9.09 -16.47
C LYS A 97 7.27 -8.62 -15.94
N THR A 98 7.43 -7.30 -15.79
CA THR A 98 8.60 -6.67 -15.17
C THR A 98 8.20 -5.62 -14.15
N PHE A 99 9.09 -5.34 -13.19
CA PHE A 99 8.84 -4.36 -12.14
C PHE A 99 10.06 -3.47 -11.90
N ASP A 100 9.79 -2.17 -11.72
CA ASP A 100 10.70 -1.24 -11.10
C ASP A 100 10.50 -1.32 -9.57
N GLU A 101 11.57 -1.45 -8.78
CA GLU A 101 11.54 -1.35 -7.32
C GLU A 101 11.88 0.08 -6.90
N ILE A 102 10.94 0.76 -6.27
CA ILE A 102 11.06 2.14 -5.81
C ILE A 102 11.05 2.13 -4.28
N ASP A 103 12.21 2.38 -3.67
CA ASP A 103 12.37 2.40 -2.22
C ASP A 103 11.89 3.75 -1.64
N VAL A 104 10.80 3.72 -0.89
CA VAL A 104 10.22 4.89 -0.22
C VAL A 104 10.36 4.81 1.32
N THR A 105 11.20 3.90 1.81
CA THR A 105 11.41 3.65 3.25
C THR A 105 11.79 4.91 4.02
N SER A 106 12.57 5.81 3.42
CA SER A 106 12.97 7.08 4.07
C SER A 106 11.81 8.07 4.22
N MET A 107 10.69 7.84 3.55
CA MET A 107 9.55 8.75 3.52
C MET A 107 8.36 8.22 4.29
N ILE A 108 7.91 6.99 4.01
CA ILE A 108 6.77 6.36 4.67
C ILE A 108 7.11 4.93 5.12
N GLN A 109 6.27 4.40 6.01
CA GLN A 109 6.29 2.99 6.38
C GLN A 109 4.89 2.41 6.26
N VAL A 110 4.79 1.18 5.75
CA VAL A 110 3.52 0.45 5.67
C VAL A 110 3.59 -0.92 6.32
N HIS A 111 2.43 -1.46 6.63
CA HIS A 111 2.25 -2.72 7.33
C HIS A 111 1.18 -3.55 6.63
N GLY A 112 1.47 -4.06 5.45
CA GLY A 112 0.50 -4.83 4.64
C GLY A 112 -0.07 -6.07 5.33
N ASN A 113 0.54 -6.52 6.44
CA ASN A 113 0.01 -7.51 7.37
C ASN A 113 -0.44 -6.89 8.70
N GLY A 114 -0.67 -5.59 8.75
CA GLY A 114 -1.14 -4.88 9.94
C GLY A 114 -2.65 -4.90 10.11
N ASP A 115 -3.13 -4.31 11.19
CA ASP A 115 -4.57 -4.23 11.53
C ASP A 115 -5.38 -3.40 10.52
N GLY A 116 -4.72 -2.47 9.82
CA GLY A 116 -5.32 -1.62 8.78
C GLY A 116 -5.40 -2.24 7.38
N ARG A 117 -4.88 -3.46 7.17
CA ARG A 117 -4.74 -4.09 5.84
C ARG A 117 -6.01 -4.20 4.99
N GLN A 118 -7.17 -4.05 5.60
CA GLN A 118 -8.48 -4.14 4.94
C GLN A 118 -9.25 -2.81 4.92
N CYS A 119 -8.58 -1.70 5.23
CA CYS A 119 -9.26 -0.39 5.31
C CYS A 119 -9.51 0.26 3.94
N GLY A 120 -8.86 -0.21 2.89
CA GLY A 120 -8.93 0.33 1.54
C GLY A 120 -7.56 0.41 0.88
N GLU A 121 -7.48 1.12 -0.24
CA GLU A 121 -6.22 1.30 -0.96
C GLU A 121 -5.58 2.64 -0.53
N ALA A 122 -4.35 2.55 0.01
CA ALA A 122 -3.57 3.70 0.45
C ALA A 122 -2.64 4.26 -0.65
N ILE A 123 -2.93 3.95 -1.90
CA ILE A 123 -2.29 4.51 -3.09
C ILE A 123 -3.36 4.79 -4.14
N ALA A 124 -3.28 5.93 -4.83
CA ALA A 124 -4.23 6.30 -5.86
C ALA A 124 -3.57 7.11 -6.97
N VAL A 125 -3.95 6.84 -8.22
CA VAL A 125 -3.54 7.58 -9.42
C VAL A 125 -4.64 8.56 -9.79
N ASP A 126 -4.29 9.79 -10.16
CA ASP A 126 -5.24 10.80 -10.60
C ASP A 126 -5.85 10.40 -11.95
N PRO A 127 -7.18 10.26 -12.05
CA PRO A 127 -7.82 9.87 -13.30
C PRO A 127 -7.71 10.91 -14.42
N ASP A 128 -7.47 12.17 -14.10
CA ASP A 128 -7.33 13.26 -15.05
C ASP A 128 -5.88 13.50 -15.48
N ASN A 129 -4.92 13.09 -14.64
CA ASN A 129 -3.49 13.17 -14.92
C ASN A 129 -2.72 12.00 -14.26
N PRO A 130 -2.47 10.89 -14.98
CA PRO A 130 -1.83 9.70 -14.42
C PRO A 130 -0.39 9.91 -13.91
N ASP A 131 0.26 11.02 -14.26
CA ASP A 131 1.56 11.37 -13.68
C ASP A 131 1.46 11.73 -12.17
N ILE A 132 0.26 12.10 -11.71
CA ILE A 132 0.01 12.44 -10.31
C ILE A 132 -0.47 11.20 -9.55
N ILE A 133 0.29 10.83 -8.50
CA ILE A 133 0.00 9.66 -7.67
C ILE A 133 0.19 10.05 -6.21
N TYR A 134 -0.78 9.73 -5.38
CA TYR A 134 -0.68 9.87 -3.93
C TYR A 134 -0.51 8.50 -3.27
N CYS A 135 0.36 8.43 -2.27
CA CYS A 135 0.64 7.21 -1.52
C CYS A 135 0.78 7.53 -0.03
N GLY A 136 0.15 6.73 0.80
CA GLY A 136 0.12 6.97 2.23
C GLY A 136 0.50 5.76 3.07
N GLY A 137 0.87 6.02 4.32
CA GLY A 137 1.26 5.01 5.29
C GLY A 137 1.38 5.63 6.67
N ASP A 138 2.36 5.17 7.42
CA ASP A 138 2.81 5.74 8.67
C ASP A 138 4.05 6.60 8.49
N VAL A 139 4.26 7.53 9.42
CA VAL A 139 5.49 8.31 9.49
C VAL A 139 6.65 7.42 9.93
N ASN A 140 7.72 7.39 9.15
CA ASN A 140 8.98 6.76 9.54
C ASN A 140 9.95 7.85 10.00
N SER A 141 10.33 7.88 11.28
CA SER A 141 11.38 8.72 11.89
C SER A 141 11.67 10.07 11.21
N GLY A 142 10.71 11.01 11.24
CA GLY A 142 10.91 12.37 10.70
C GLY A 142 10.55 12.55 9.24
N SER A 143 9.88 11.57 8.64
CA SER A 143 9.28 11.63 7.32
C SER A 143 7.79 12.00 7.36
N SER A 144 7.04 11.74 6.33
CA SER A 144 5.62 12.07 6.19
C SER A 144 4.74 10.83 6.21
N ALA A 145 3.45 10.99 6.53
CA ALA A 145 2.45 9.92 6.36
C ALA A 145 1.85 9.90 4.96
N LEU A 146 2.01 10.97 4.18
CA LEU A 146 1.50 11.10 2.82
C LEU A 146 2.60 11.62 1.90
N ILE A 147 2.85 10.89 0.83
CA ILE A 147 3.79 11.26 -0.24
C ILE A 147 3.07 11.29 -1.59
N TRP A 148 3.65 11.95 -2.55
CA TRP A 148 3.12 12.01 -3.90
C TRP A 148 4.22 11.97 -4.96
N SER A 149 3.83 11.61 -6.17
CA SER A 149 4.62 11.72 -7.39
C SER A 149 3.90 12.64 -8.37
N GLN A 150 4.66 13.32 -9.22
CA GLN A 150 4.17 14.17 -10.31
C GLN A 150 4.74 13.75 -11.67
N ASP A 151 5.36 12.58 -11.73
CA ASP A 151 6.08 12.08 -12.91
C ASP A 151 5.84 10.57 -13.14
N GLY A 152 4.63 10.09 -12.82
CA GLY A 152 4.25 8.67 -13.01
C GLY A 152 5.00 7.72 -12.10
N GLY A 153 5.40 8.19 -10.92
CA GLY A 153 6.07 7.40 -9.90
C GLY A 153 7.58 7.27 -10.07
N ASP A 154 8.23 8.08 -10.93
CA ASP A 154 9.68 8.08 -11.06
C ASP A 154 10.36 8.75 -9.85
N THR A 155 9.78 9.84 -9.33
CA THR A 155 10.21 10.49 -8.11
C THR A 155 9.06 10.70 -7.13
N TRP A 156 9.39 10.75 -5.83
CA TRP A 156 8.43 10.89 -4.75
C TRP A 156 8.89 11.95 -3.76
N GLU A 157 7.94 12.70 -3.22
CA GLU A 157 8.20 13.69 -2.17
C GLU A 157 7.05 13.76 -1.15
N PRO A 158 7.31 14.23 0.08
CA PRO A 158 6.27 14.46 1.08
C PRO A 158 5.24 15.50 0.63
N VAL A 159 3.96 15.24 0.91
CA VAL A 159 2.89 16.22 0.69
C VAL A 159 2.99 17.30 1.78
N LYS A 160 3.26 18.52 1.38
CA LYS A 160 3.45 19.67 2.30
C LYS A 160 2.18 19.98 3.08
N GLY A 161 2.31 20.16 4.38
CA GLY A 161 1.22 20.57 5.26
C GLY A 161 0.30 19.43 5.71
N TYR A 162 0.41 18.23 5.15
CA TYR A 162 -0.41 17.09 5.59
C TYR A 162 -0.10 16.72 7.05
N ASP A 163 1.18 16.63 7.40
CA ASP A 163 1.59 16.21 8.74
C ASP A 163 1.23 17.22 9.82
N ASP A 164 1.10 18.51 9.46
CA ASP A 164 0.66 19.57 10.38
C ASP A 164 -0.77 19.34 10.92
N LEU A 165 -1.57 18.54 10.21
CA LEU A 165 -2.91 18.15 10.63
C LEU A 165 -2.91 17.11 11.77
N GLY A 166 -1.80 16.42 11.98
CA GLY A 166 -1.62 15.44 13.04
C GLY A 166 -2.41 14.14 12.84
N TYR A 167 -2.76 13.80 11.61
CA TYR A 167 -3.42 12.56 11.22
C TYR A 167 -2.39 11.50 10.80
N TYR A 168 -1.46 11.20 11.68
CA TYR A 168 -0.47 10.16 11.47
C TYR A 168 -0.21 9.40 12.77
N THR A 169 0.34 8.21 12.64
CA THR A 169 0.88 7.45 13.75
C THR A 169 2.40 7.41 13.60
N ASN A 170 3.12 7.49 14.70
CA ASN A 170 4.54 7.19 14.68
C ASN A 170 4.67 5.67 14.70
N SER A 171 5.12 5.08 13.62
CA SER A 171 5.43 3.66 13.64
C SER A 171 6.57 3.42 14.62
N ILE A 172 6.39 2.44 15.48
CA ILE A 172 7.47 1.96 16.32
C ILE A 172 8.42 1.22 15.39
N ASN A 173 9.56 1.84 15.11
CA ASN A 173 10.62 1.20 14.36
C ASN A 173 11.11 0.00 15.18
N TRP A 174 10.79 -1.21 14.75
CA TRP A 174 11.23 -2.45 15.37
C TRP A 174 12.49 -2.94 14.65
N PRO A 175 13.69 -2.49 15.06
CA PRO A 175 14.92 -2.93 14.38
C PRO A 175 15.18 -4.42 14.55
N THR A 176 14.56 -5.03 15.57
CA THR A 176 14.59 -6.48 15.79
C THR A 176 13.32 -6.90 16.50
N TRP A 177 12.64 -7.92 15.98
CA TRP A 177 11.55 -8.57 16.69
C TRP A 177 12.08 -9.28 17.93
N ASP A 178 11.55 -8.92 19.09
CA ASP A 178 11.70 -9.71 20.29
C ASP A 178 10.40 -9.67 21.12
N GLU A 179 10.15 -10.73 21.86
CA GLU A 179 8.92 -10.91 22.65
C GLU A 179 8.76 -9.83 23.75
N SER A 180 9.86 -9.30 24.28
CA SER A 180 9.83 -8.29 25.35
C SER A 180 9.31 -6.94 24.83
N HIS A 181 9.64 -6.56 23.62
CA HIS A 181 9.14 -5.36 22.95
C HIS A 181 7.65 -5.49 22.63
N PHE A 182 7.23 -6.65 22.14
CA PHE A 182 5.82 -6.92 21.86
C PHE A 182 4.95 -6.80 23.11
N VAL A 183 5.33 -7.47 24.19
CA VAL A 183 4.60 -7.39 25.47
C VAL A 183 4.57 -5.98 26.00
N LYS A 184 5.69 -5.26 25.95
CA LYS A 184 5.77 -3.88 26.42
C LYS A 184 4.84 -2.96 25.61
N SER A 185 4.81 -3.08 24.31
CA SER A 185 3.96 -2.25 23.45
C SER A 185 2.48 -2.46 23.68
N ILE A 186 2.05 -3.71 23.93
CA ILE A 186 0.66 -4.03 24.30
C ILE A 186 0.31 -3.42 25.65
N THR A 187 1.17 -3.57 26.68
CA THR A 187 0.90 -3.06 28.03
C THR A 187 0.93 -1.55 28.11
N ASP A 188 1.77 -0.89 27.35
CA ASP A 188 1.89 0.57 27.35
C ASP A 188 0.86 1.25 26.43
N GLY A 189 0.04 0.46 25.71
CA GLY A 189 -0.91 0.97 24.71
C GLY A 189 -0.22 1.60 23.49
N ALA A 190 1.09 1.35 23.34
CA ALA A 190 1.90 1.88 22.26
C ALA A 190 1.89 0.98 21.00
N TYR A 191 1.25 -0.19 21.08
CA TYR A 191 1.09 -1.08 19.94
C TYR A 191 0.09 -0.45 18.98
N ASN A 192 0.61 0.13 17.92
CA ASN A 192 -0.19 0.64 16.83
C ASN A 192 0.35 0.06 15.53
N ASN A 193 -0.37 -0.91 15.00
CA ASN A 193 -0.06 -1.60 13.76
C ASN A 193 -0.96 -1.09 12.61
N GLN A 194 -1.49 0.11 12.77
CA GLN A 194 -2.35 0.76 11.82
C GLN A 194 -1.57 1.85 11.08
N ASN A 195 -1.73 1.92 9.78
CA ASN A 195 -1.22 3.03 9.00
C ASN A 195 -1.99 4.31 9.36
N GLY A 196 -1.30 5.43 9.45
CA GLY A 196 -1.95 6.74 9.65
C GLY A 196 -2.90 7.08 8.53
N VAL A 197 -2.51 6.76 7.28
CA VAL A 197 -3.35 6.81 6.08
C VAL A 197 -3.93 5.43 5.83
N ALA A 198 -5.26 5.35 5.77
CA ALA A 198 -6.00 4.10 5.60
C ALA A 198 -6.46 3.87 4.15
N THR A 199 -6.83 4.96 3.46
CA THR A 199 -7.33 4.90 2.08
C THR A 199 -7.19 6.25 1.40
N ILE A 200 -7.03 6.25 0.09
CA ILE A 200 -6.94 7.45 -0.74
C ILE A 200 -7.91 7.31 -1.92
N ALA A 201 -8.60 8.38 -2.24
CA ALA A 201 -9.39 8.49 -3.47
C ALA A 201 -9.15 9.84 -4.13
N ILE A 202 -9.18 9.89 -5.45
CA ILE A 202 -9.04 11.12 -6.23
C ILE A 202 -10.27 11.25 -7.13
N SER A 203 -10.94 12.39 -7.08
CA SER A 203 -12.11 12.69 -7.89
C SER A 203 -12.34 14.19 -8.01
N ASP A 204 -12.74 14.65 -9.19
CA ASP A 204 -13.08 16.06 -9.47
C ASP A 204 -11.97 17.04 -9.05
N GLY A 205 -10.70 16.70 -9.35
CA GLY A 205 -9.53 17.53 -9.03
C GLY A 205 -9.24 17.63 -7.53
N LYS A 206 -9.75 16.70 -6.72
CA LYS A 206 -9.50 16.64 -5.27
C LYS A 206 -8.99 15.29 -4.84
N VAL A 207 -8.04 15.31 -3.90
CA VAL A 207 -7.57 14.13 -3.17
C VAL A 207 -8.28 14.04 -1.82
N TYR A 208 -8.83 12.88 -1.52
CA TYR A 208 -9.50 12.53 -0.28
C TYR A 208 -8.68 11.48 0.44
N VAL A 209 -8.26 11.77 1.65
CA VAL A 209 -7.43 10.87 2.48
C VAL A 209 -8.21 10.45 3.70
N GLY A 210 -8.55 9.17 3.79
CA GLY A 210 -9.14 8.57 4.97
C GLY A 210 -8.06 8.17 5.95
N THR A 211 -8.23 8.57 7.22
CA THR A 211 -7.24 8.32 8.28
C THR A 211 -7.73 7.27 9.26
N SER A 212 -6.82 6.44 9.77
CA SER A 212 -7.10 5.39 10.75
C SER A 212 -6.52 5.67 12.14
N VAL A 213 -6.13 6.92 12.39
CA VAL A 213 -5.56 7.30 13.70
C VAL A 213 -6.60 7.19 14.82
N THR A 214 -6.33 6.39 15.83
CA THR A 214 -7.24 6.18 16.95
C THR A 214 -7.64 7.50 17.62
N GLY A 215 -8.95 7.73 17.74
CA GLY A 215 -9.52 8.94 18.33
C GLY A 215 -9.47 10.18 17.43
N LYS A 216 -8.94 10.08 16.22
CA LYS A 216 -8.82 11.17 15.24
C LYS A 216 -9.19 10.73 13.82
N ALA A 217 -9.93 9.62 13.68
CA ALA A 217 -10.36 9.15 12.36
C ALA A 217 -11.18 10.24 11.64
N ASN A 218 -10.79 10.54 10.40
CA ASN A 218 -11.41 11.60 9.59
C ASN A 218 -11.19 11.35 8.09
N VAL A 219 -11.81 12.18 7.28
CA VAL A 219 -11.47 12.34 5.87
C VAL A 219 -10.90 13.74 5.69
N VAL A 220 -9.67 13.79 5.20
CA VAL A 220 -8.98 15.04 4.84
C VAL A 220 -9.09 15.23 3.35
N VAL A 221 -9.26 16.46 2.89
CA VAL A 221 -9.41 16.78 1.47
C VAL A 221 -8.53 17.97 1.09
N ALA A 222 -7.92 17.88 -0.09
CA ALA A 222 -7.19 19.00 -0.72
C ALA A 222 -7.44 19.01 -2.23
N ASP A 223 -7.12 20.11 -2.88
CA ASP A 223 -7.04 20.15 -4.34
C ASP A 223 -5.83 19.32 -4.80
N VAL A 224 -5.95 18.66 -5.97
CA VAL A 224 -4.85 17.94 -6.61
C VAL A 224 -3.86 18.93 -7.19
N GLY A 225 -2.57 18.75 -6.96
CA GLY A 225 -1.49 19.55 -7.52
C GLY A 225 -0.65 20.28 -6.49
#